data_2ff96ad207922e83562830a98a099baa
#
_entry.id   2ff96ad207922e83562830a98a099baa
#
_cell.length_a   1.000
_cell.length_b   1.000
_cell.length_c   1.000
_cell.angle_alpha   90.00
_cell.angle_beta   90.00
_cell.angle_gamma   90.00
#
_symmetry.space_group_name_H-M   'P 1'
#
loop_
_entity.id
_entity.type
_entity.pdbx_description
1 polymer ?
#
loop_
_entity_poly.entity_id
_entity_poly.type
_entity_poly.pdbx_seq_one_letter_code
_entity_poly.pdbx_strand_id
1 'polypeptide(L)'
;GFYQVVPVEYKRGEPKESDVDILQLTAQAMCLEEMMCCEIPVGYLFYGETRHRTKVDITDGMRAKVREIFCEMHQYFEKRYTPRVKRTKSCNACSLKDMCLPVLGEDKTAKAYIEKMLDEK
;
A
#
# COMPACT_ATOMS: atom_id res chain seq x y z
N GLY A 1 2.28 36.82 -2.94
CA GLY A 1 3.40 36.02 -2.46
C GLY A 1 3.46 34.66 -3.13
N PHE A 2 4.62 34.05 -3.09
CA PHE A 2 4.82 32.70 -3.59
C PHE A 2 4.84 31.72 -2.42
N TYR A 3 4.18 30.58 -2.59
CA TYR A 3 4.14 29.51 -1.60
C TYR A 3 4.70 28.24 -2.21
N GLN A 4 5.41 27.48 -1.40
CA GLN A 4 5.82 26.13 -1.75
C GLN A 4 4.86 25.13 -1.08
N VAL A 5 4.32 24.22 -1.86
CA VAL A 5 3.50 23.12 -1.33
C VAL A 5 4.41 22.02 -0.83
N VAL A 6 4.26 21.65 0.43
CA VAL A 6 5.03 20.58 1.06
C VAL A 6 4.08 19.64 1.78
N PRO A 7 3.84 18.42 1.27
CA PRO A 7 2.97 17.45 1.95
C PRO A 7 3.62 16.93 3.22
N VAL A 8 2.83 16.78 4.26
CA VAL A 8 3.21 16.16 5.52
C VAL A 8 2.21 15.08 5.85
N GLU A 9 2.64 13.84 5.84
CA GLU A 9 1.82 12.69 6.23
C GLU A 9 2.04 12.37 7.70
N TYR A 10 0.95 12.37 8.45
CA TYR A 10 0.96 11.95 9.85
C TYR A 10 0.83 10.43 9.95
N LYS A 11 1.76 9.82 10.68
CA LYS A 11 1.75 8.39 11.00
C LYS A 11 1.62 8.18 12.49
N ARG A 12 0.75 7.27 12.86
CA ARG A 12 0.66 6.77 14.22
C ARG A 12 1.74 5.73 14.44
N GLY A 13 2.46 5.81 15.56
CA GLY A 13 3.51 4.85 15.89
C GLY A 13 4.91 5.35 15.57
N GLU A 14 5.81 4.41 15.36
CA GLU A 14 7.24 4.63 15.10
C GLU A 14 7.59 4.47 13.61
N PRO A 15 8.73 5.04 13.15
CA PRO A 15 9.24 4.83 11.82
C PRO A 15 9.43 3.33 11.50
N LYS A 16 9.02 2.93 10.30
CA LYS A 16 9.17 1.56 9.80
C LYS A 16 10.32 1.48 8.79
N GLU A 17 11.01 0.36 8.76
CA GLU A 17 12.06 0.08 7.77
C GLU A 17 11.49 -0.36 6.41
N SER A 18 10.40 0.25 5.95
CA SER A 18 9.79 -0.10 4.68
C SER A 18 9.49 1.13 3.84
N ASP A 19 9.51 0.96 2.53
CA ASP A 19 9.20 2.02 1.56
C ASP A 19 7.71 2.36 1.47
N VAL A 20 6.85 1.66 2.19
CA VAL A 20 5.37 1.81 2.08
C VAL A 20 4.94 3.24 2.39
N ASP A 21 5.42 3.80 3.49
CA ASP A 21 5.08 5.17 3.88
C ASP A 21 5.64 6.21 2.91
N ILE A 22 6.84 5.96 2.39
CA ILE A 22 7.48 6.81 1.38
C ILE A 22 6.71 6.76 0.05
N LEU A 23 6.27 5.58 -0.37
CA LEU A 23 5.45 5.40 -1.58
C LEU A 23 4.10 6.11 -1.45
N GLN A 24 3.46 6.03 -0.29
CA GLN A 24 2.22 6.74 -0.01
C GLN A 24 2.41 8.25 -0.12
N LEU A 25 3.43 8.79 0.52
CA LEU A 25 3.76 10.22 0.46
C LEU A 25 4.09 10.66 -0.96
N THR A 26 4.84 9.84 -1.71
CA THR A 26 5.17 10.10 -3.12
C THR A 26 3.91 10.15 -3.98
N ALA A 27 2.99 9.21 -3.80
CA ALA A 27 1.71 9.21 -4.51
C ALA A 27 0.88 10.46 -4.20
N GLN A 28 0.81 10.87 -2.94
CA GLN A 28 0.14 12.11 -2.53
C GLN A 28 0.78 13.34 -3.16
N ALA A 29 2.12 13.41 -3.17
CA ALA A 29 2.85 14.51 -3.80
C ALA A 29 2.54 14.59 -5.31
N MET A 30 2.54 13.47 -6.01
CA MET A 30 2.21 13.41 -7.44
C MET A 30 0.78 13.89 -7.73
N CYS A 31 -0.19 13.50 -6.89
CA CYS A 31 -1.57 13.98 -7.01
C CYS A 31 -1.67 15.50 -6.77
N LEU A 32 -0.98 16.01 -5.76
CA LEU A 32 -0.96 17.46 -5.47
C LEU A 32 -0.29 18.25 -6.58
N GLU A 33 0.79 17.75 -7.16
CA GLU A 33 1.47 18.38 -8.30
C GLU A 33 0.50 18.56 -9.50
N GLU A 34 -0.28 17.52 -9.79
CA GLU A 34 -1.27 17.58 -10.86
C GLU A 34 -2.41 18.54 -10.54
N MET A 35 -2.95 18.48 -9.32
CA MET A 35 -4.06 19.33 -8.89
C MET A 35 -3.70 20.82 -8.81
N MET A 36 -2.48 21.12 -8.40
CA MET A 36 -2.03 22.49 -8.12
C MET A 36 -1.08 23.04 -9.18
N CYS A 37 -0.77 22.27 -10.22
CA CYS A 37 0.16 22.64 -11.30
C CYS A 37 1.50 23.15 -10.76
N CYS A 38 2.09 22.45 -9.81
CA CYS A 38 3.35 22.79 -9.17
C CYS A 38 4.29 21.60 -9.10
N GLU A 39 5.52 21.82 -8.69
CA GLU A 39 6.51 20.77 -8.41
C GLU A 39 6.69 20.60 -6.91
N ILE A 40 6.70 19.35 -6.46
CA ILE A 40 6.87 18.99 -5.04
C ILE A 40 8.07 18.05 -4.90
N PRO A 41 9.28 18.60 -4.73
CA PRO A 41 10.49 17.78 -4.63
C PRO A 41 10.68 17.10 -3.29
N VAL A 42 9.99 17.55 -2.25
CA VAL A 42 10.18 17.13 -0.86
C VAL A 42 8.86 17.02 -0.14
N GLY A 43 8.72 16.01 0.71
CA GLY A 43 7.66 15.88 1.68
C GLY A 43 8.19 15.44 3.04
N TYR A 44 7.33 15.30 4.01
CA TYR A 44 7.70 14.88 5.36
C TYR A 44 6.76 13.78 5.88
N LEU A 45 7.33 12.82 6.58
CA LEU A 45 6.61 11.87 7.40
C LEU A 45 6.74 12.32 8.87
N PHE A 46 5.61 12.49 9.54
CA PHE A 46 5.58 12.82 10.95
C PHE A 46 5.07 11.63 11.76
N TYR A 47 5.92 11.11 12.64
CA TYR A 47 5.58 9.99 13.52
C TYR A 47 5.19 10.49 14.90
N GLY A 48 3.94 10.21 15.29
CA GLY A 48 3.33 10.76 16.50
C GLY A 48 3.95 10.30 17.81
N GLU A 49 4.44 9.07 17.89
CA GLU A 49 5.07 8.54 19.11
C GLU A 49 6.43 9.18 19.40
N THR A 50 7.26 9.30 18.38
CA THR A 50 8.58 9.93 18.52
C THR A 50 8.54 11.44 18.38
N ARG A 51 7.42 11.99 17.90
CA ARG A 51 7.25 13.41 17.53
C ARG A 51 8.35 13.90 16.60
N HIS A 52 8.78 13.01 15.69
CA HIS A 52 9.87 13.28 14.78
C HIS A 52 9.35 13.44 13.36
N ARG A 53 9.88 14.45 12.68
CA ARG A 53 9.61 14.73 11.27
C ARG A 53 10.78 14.20 10.44
N THR A 54 10.49 13.29 9.54
CA THR A 54 11.48 12.73 8.61
C THR A 54 11.30 13.35 7.23
N LYS A 55 12.34 13.97 6.71
CA LYS A 55 12.37 14.51 5.35
C LYS A 55 12.42 13.35 4.35
N VAL A 56 11.60 13.45 3.32
CA VAL A 56 11.58 12.49 2.21
C VAL A 56 11.75 13.24 0.90
N ASP A 57 12.80 12.90 0.16
CA ASP A 57 13.01 13.39 -1.20
C ASP A 57 12.11 12.61 -2.15
N ILE A 58 11.30 13.33 -2.93
CA ILE A 58 10.42 12.75 -3.94
C ILE A 58 11.22 12.53 -5.22
N THR A 59 11.87 11.37 -5.30
CA THR A 59 12.78 11.03 -6.40
C THR A 59 12.03 10.52 -7.64
N ASP A 60 12.67 10.60 -8.80
CA ASP A 60 12.11 10.04 -10.04
C ASP A 60 11.96 8.51 -9.96
N GLY A 61 12.85 7.84 -9.24
CA GLY A 61 12.76 6.40 -8.99
C GLY A 61 11.49 6.02 -8.20
N MET A 62 11.18 6.77 -7.15
CA MET A 62 9.95 6.56 -6.37
C MET A 62 8.70 6.90 -7.18
N ARG A 63 8.74 7.94 -8.00
CA ARG A 63 7.64 8.30 -8.91
C ARG A 63 7.36 7.18 -9.92
N ALA A 64 8.40 6.61 -10.51
CA ALA A 64 8.28 5.48 -11.43
C ALA A 64 7.66 4.25 -10.76
N LYS A 65 8.08 3.95 -9.54
CA LYS A 65 7.54 2.84 -8.73
C LYS A 65 6.06 3.04 -8.39
N VAL A 66 5.64 4.25 -8.05
CA VAL A 66 4.22 4.58 -7.83
C VAL A 66 3.40 4.37 -9.10
N ARG A 67 3.88 4.81 -10.27
CA ARG A 67 3.18 4.61 -11.54
C ARG A 67 3.03 3.13 -11.88
N GLU A 68 4.07 2.34 -11.66
CA GLU A 68 4.05 0.89 -11.86
C GLU A 68 2.99 0.21 -10.97
N ILE A 69 2.98 0.54 -9.68
CA ILE A 69 2.01 0.03 -8.71
C ILE A 69 0.58 0.44 -9.12
N PHE A 70 0.35 1.67 -9.49
CA PHE A 70 -0.97 2.13 -9.92
C PHE A 70 -1.45 1.41 -11.19
N CYS A 71 -0.55 1.20 -12.15
CA CYS A 71 -0.85 0.44 -13.35
C CYS A 71 -1.28 -1.00 -13.00
N GLU A 72 -0.54 -1.67 -12.13
CA GLU A 72 -0.85 -3.02 -11.66
C GLU A 72 -2.20 -3.07 -10.91
N MET A 73 -2.45 -2.11 -10.01
CA MET A 73 -3.72 -2.01 -9.29
C MET A 73 -4.91 -1.85 -10.24
N HIS A 74 -4.79 -0.98 -11.25
CA HIS A 74 -5.82 -0.79 -12.26
C HIS A 74 -6.06 -2.04 -13.08
N GLN A 75 -5.00 -2.76 -13.47
CA GLN A 75 -5.15 -4.02 -14.19
C GLN A 75 -5.89 -5.08 -13.37
N TYR A 76 -5.59 -5.21 -12.09
CA TYR A 76 -6.32 -6.12 -11.21
C TYR A 76 -7.79 -5.73 -11.07
N PHE A 77 -8.05 -4.46 -10.94
CA PHE A 77 -9.42 -3.94 -10.85
C PHE A 77 -10.23 -4.21 -12.13
N GLU A 78 -9.66 -3.92 -13.30
CA GLU A 78 -10.32 -4.18 -14.60
C GLU A 78 -10.59 -5.65 -14.85
N LYS A 79 -9.62 -6.51 -14.50
CA LYS A 79 -9.75 -7.97 -14.61
C LYS A 79 -10.61 -8.60 -13.52
N ARG A 80 -11.05 -7.81 -12.54
CA ARG A 80 -11.75 -8.29 -11.34
C ARG A 80 -10.99 -9.44 -10.65
N TYR A 81 -9.67 -9.31 -10.62
CA TYR A 81 -8.75 -10.29 -10.06
C TYR A 81 -8.26 -9.87 -8.68
N THR A 82 -8.42 -10.76 -7.71
CA THR A 82 -7.85 -10.58 -6.37
C THR A 82 -6.61 -11.46 -6.24
N PRO A 83 -5.41 -10.88 -6.06
CA PRO A 83 -4.18 -11.64 -5.89
C PRO A 83 -4.25 -12.55 -4.66
N ARG A 84 -3.65 -13.73 -4.77
CA ARG A 84 -3.49 -14.61 -3.61
C ARG A 84 -2.51 -14.00 -2.63
N VAL A 85 -2.88 -14.03 -1.37
CA VAL A 85 -2.04 -13.55 -0.27
C VAL A 85 -1.74 -14.69 0.69
N LYS A 86 -0.52 -14.70 1.24
CA LYS A 86 -0.15 -15.61 2.31
C LYS A 86 -0.59 -15.03 3.64
N ARG A 87 -1.11 -15.89 4.52
CA ARG A 87 -1.42 -15.50 5.88
C ARG A 87 -0.12 -15.14 6.62
N THR A 88 -0.14 -14.02 7.31
CA THR A 88 0.95 -13.57 8.19
C THR A 88 0.40 -13.24 9.58
N LYS A 89 1.28 -13.05 10.55
CA LYS A 89 0.88 -12.60 11.89
C LYS A 89 0.13 -11.27 11.86
N SER A 90 0.46 -10.39 10.91
CA SER A 90 -0.21 -9.11 10.71
C SER A 90 -1.68 -9.25 10.30
N CYS A 91 -2.10 -10.38 9.75
CA CYS A 91 -3.49 -10.62 9.39
C CYS A 91 -4.43 -10.61 10.61
N ASN A 92 -3.94 -10.96 11.78
CA ASN A 92 -4.74 -10.97 13.01
C ASN A 92 -5.22 -9.56 13.42
N ALA A 93 -4.43 -8.54 13.11
CA ALA A 93 -4.74 -7.13 13.38
C ALA A 93 -5.24 -6.38 12.14
N CYS A 94 -5.42 -7.07 11.03
CA CYS A 94 -5.85 -6.46 9.77
C CYS A 94 -7.36 -6.22 9.76
N SER A 95 -7.78 -5.00 9.46
CA SER A 95 -9.21 -4.66 9.36
C SER A 95 -9.93 -5.35 8.20
N LEU A 96 -9.20 -5.86 7.21
CA LEU A 96 -9.73 -6.54 6.03
C LEU A 96 -9.74 -8.06 6.16
N LYS A 97 -9.34 -8.64 7.30
CA LYS A 97 -9.19 -10.08 7.47
C LYS A 97 -10.47 -10.88 7.16
N ASP A 98 -11.64 -10.34 7.50
CA ASP A 98 -12.93 -11.00 7.30
C ASP A 98 -13.43 -10.91 5.85
N MET A 99 -12.88 -10.01 5.06
CA MET A 99 -13.13 -9.87 3.62
C MET A 99 -12.07 -10.59 2.79
N CYS A 100 -10.81 -10.49 3.18
CA CYS A 100 -9.66 -11.06 2.51
C CYS A 100 -9.62 -12.59 2.64
N LEU A 101 -10.00 -13.12 3.79
CA LEU A 101 -10.02 -14.55 4.13
C LEU A 101 -8.71 -15.28 3.75
N PRO A 102 -7.54 -14.85 4.24
CA PRO A 102 -6.25 -15.36 3.80
C PRO A 102 -6.07 -16.86 4.11
N VAL A 103 -6.82 -17.39 5.06
CA VAL A 103 -6.84 -18.84 5.43
C VAL A 103 -7.33 -19.70 4.26
N LEU A 104 -8.24 -19.19 3.42
CA LEU A 104 -8.77 -19.94 2.28
C LEU A 104 -7.77 -20.04 1.12
N GLY A 105 -6.74 -19.19 1.12
CA GLY A 105 -5.69 -19.18 0.10
C GLY A 105 -4.58 -20.20 0.33
N GLU A 106 -4.49 -20.78 1.52
CA GLU A 106 -3.30 -21.52 1.91
C GLU A 106 -3.20 -22.93 1.30
N ASP A 107 -4.28 -23.62 0.90
CA ASP A 107 -4.11 -25.01 0.44
C ASP A 107 -5.24 -25.63 -0.40
N LYS A 108 -6.23 -24.92 -0.83
CA LYS A 108 -7.36 -25.61 -1.45
C LYS A 108 -7.82 -24.97 -2.75
N THR A 109 -7.39 -25.55 -3.84
CA THR A 109 -8.16 -25.43 -5.08
C THR A 109 -9.54 -26.07 -4.83
N ALA A 110 -10.58 -25.54 -5.50
CA ALA A 110 -11.92 -26.17 -5.43
C ALA A 110 -11.83 -27.67 -5.75
N LYS A 111 -10.94 -28.08 -6.65
CA LYS A 111 -10.65 -29.47 -7.00
C LYS A 111 -10.17 -30.28 -5.79
N ALA A 112 -9.16 -29.80 -5.05
CA ALA A 112 -8.64 -30.50 -3.88
C ALA A 112 -9.69 -30.60 -2.75
N TYR A 113 -10.53 -29.58 -2.60
CA TYR A 113 -11.64 -29.62 -1.65
C TYR A 113 -12.67 -30.68 -2.02
N ILE A 114 -13.07 -30.74 -3.31
CA ILE A 114 -14.02 -31.73 -3.82
C ILE A 114 -13.46 -33.16 -3.67
N GLU A 115 -12.20 -33.39 -4.05
CA GLU A 115 -11.52 -34.67 -3.90
C GLU A 115 -11.54 -35.13 -2.44
N LYS A 116 -11.17 -34.26 -1.52
CA LYS A 116 -11.21 -34.57 -0.09
C LYS A 116 -12.62 -34.98 0.41
N MET A 117 -13.65 -34.23 -0.02
CA MET A 117 -15.02 -34.50 0.36
C MET A 117 -15.58 -35.79 -0.24
N LEU A 118 -15.06 -36.25 -1.37
CA LEU A 118 -15.41 -37.53 -1.99
C LEU A 118 -14.72 -38.71 -1.31
N ASP A 119 -13.49 -38.51 -0.82
CA ASP A 119 -12.71 -39.54 -0.14
C ASP A 119 -13.21 -39.79 1.32
N GLU A 120 -13.88 -38.80 1.94
CA GLU A 120 -14.47 -38.93 3.29
C GLU A 120 -15.85 -39.66 3.31
N LYS A 121 -16.32 -40.12 2.18
CA LYS A 121 -17.51 -40.97 2.05
C LYS A 121 -17.15 -42.44 1.87
#